data_92c4610991b79b69c47265d6d535289f
#
_entry.id   92c4610991b79b69c47265d6d535289f
#
_cell.length_a   1.000
_cell.length_b   1.000
_cell.length_c   1.000
_cell.angle_alpha   90.00
_cell.angle_beta   90.00
_cell.angle_gamma   90.00
#
_symmetry.space_group_name_H-M   'P 1'
#
loop_
_entity.id
_entity.type
_entity.pdbx_description
1 polymer ?
#
loop_
_entity_poly.entity_id
_entity_poly.type
_entity_poly.pdbx_seq_one_letter_code
_entity_poly.pdbx_strand_id
1 'polypeptide(L)'
;MLEATTLGWNVVGLAVLGFAAVADRSVALAGFGLDSLIEIGASVVVLWELAAVDEARQQRALRLIGAAFVALAGYLAVQSAWVLAVGFRAHHSAAGIGWTAATAIVMFALAAGKARTGRALGNPVLVAEGRVTTIDGVLATAVLAGLVLNATAGWWWADPLAAAVLVYYALREAATIRR
;
A
#
# COMPACT_ATOMS: atom_id res chain seq x y z
N MET A 1 -17.96 6.77 3.11
CA MET A 1 -17.41 6.42 4.43
C MET A 1 -16.13 5.59 4.32
N LEU A 2 -16.10 4.48 3.56
CA LEU A 2 -14.89 3.62 3.44
C LEU A 2 -13.64 4.40 3.00
N GLU A 3 -13.74 5.23 1.95
CA GLU A 3 -12.63 6.04 1.45
C GLU A 3 -12.11 7.05 2.48
N ALA A 4 -13.04 7.72 3.19
CA ALA A 4 -12.64 8.64 4.26
C ALA A 4 -11.92 7.91 5.41
N THR A 5 -12.31 6.65 5.69
CA THR A 5 -11.64 5.82 6.70
C THR A 5 -10.25 5.40 6.21
N THR A 6 -10.10 4.97 4.95
CA THR A 6 -8.80 4.66 4.34
C THR A 6 -7.88 5.88 4.38
N LEU A 7 -8.38 7.03 3.93
CA LEU A 7 -7.64 8.28 3.92
C LEU A 7 -7.18 8.67 5.34
N GLY A 8 -8.11 8.65 6.32
CA GLY A 8 -7.78 8.96 7.72
C GLY A 8 -6.73 8.01 8.29
N TRP A 9 -6.86 6.69 8.03
CA TRP A 9 -5.89 5.69 8.48
C TRP A 9 -4.50 5.95 7.91
N ASN A 10 -4.40 6.21 6.60
CA ASN A 10 -3.13 6.46 5.93
C ASN A 10 -2.48 7.78 6.37
N VAL A 11 -3.26 8.83 6.64
CA VAL A 11 -2.73 10.09 7.20
C VAL A 11 -2.12 9.86 8.59
N VAL A 12 -2.81 9.10 9.46
CA VAL A 12 -2.27 8.72 10.78
C VAL A 12 -1.05 7.81 10.59
N GLY A 13 -1.13 6.85 9.67
CA GLY A 13 -0.05 5.94 9.33
C GLY A 13 1.22 6.66 8.88
N LEU A 14 1.07 7.64 7.99
CA LEU A 14 2.18 8.45 7.52
C LEU A 14 2.90 9.16 8.67
N ALA A 15 2.17 9.72 9.63
CA ALA A 15 2.76 10.36 10.81
C ALA A 15 3.48 9.35 11.72
N VAL A 16 2.83 8.21 12.03
CA VAL A 16 3.40 7.16 12.90
C VAL A 16 4.62 6.52 12.24
N LEU A 17 4.53 6.15 10.96
CA LEU A 17 5.61 5.52 10.22
C LEU A 17 6.77 6.49 9.98
N GLY A 18 6.48 7.76 9.70
CA GLY A 18 7.50 8.79 9.56
C GLY A 18 8.31 8.97 10.85
N PHE A 19 7.63 9.03 11.99
CA PHE A 19 8.30 9.10 13.30
C PHE A 19 9.12 7.83 13.58
N ALA A 20 8.53 6.65 13.40
CA ALA A 20 9.20 5.38 13.63
C ALA A 20 10.40 5.18 12.68
N ALA A 21 10.27 5.57 11.40
CA ALA A 21 11.35 5.49 10.43
C ALA A 21 12.56 6.32 10.84
N VAL A 22 12.35 7.53 11.36
CA VAL A 22 13.43 8.41 11.84
C VAL A 22 14.02 7.88 13.13
N ALA A 23 13.17 7.49 14.10
CA ALA A 23 13.61 7.00 15.41
C ALA A 23 14.44 5.70 15.30
N ASP A 24 13.96 4.75 14.47
CA ASP A 24 14.59 3.43 14.31
C ASP A 24 15.53 3.35 13.10
N ARG A 25 15.71 4.47 12.37
CA ARG A 25 16.48 4.56 11.11
C ARG A 25 16.13 3.45 10.14
N SER A 26 14.83 3.13 10.04
CA SER A 26 14.33 2.03 9.21
C SER A 26 13.91 2.51 7.83
N VAL A 27 14.64 2.07 6.80
CA VAL A 27 14.28 2.34 5.40
C VAL A 27 12.97 1.62 5.04
N ALA A 28 12.72 0.43 5.58
CA ALA A 28 11.48 -0.30 5.36
C ALA A 28 10.26 0.48 5.89
N LEU A 29 10.34 1.04 7.11
CA LEU A 29 9.27 1.88 7.66
C LEU A 29 9.11 3.20 6.88
N ALA A 30 10.21 3.83 6.45
CA ALA A 30 10.15 5.01 5.58
C ALA A 30 9.46 4.68 4.25
N GLY A 31 9.81 3.54 3.69
CA GLY A 31 9.23 3.02 2.48
C GLY A 31 7.73 2.75 2.63
N PHE A 32 7.31 2.12 3.68
CA PHE A 32 5.90 1.87 3.97
C PHE A 32 5.12 3.17 4.24
N GLY A 33 5.77 4.18 4.84
CA GLY A 33 5.21 5.53 4.95
C GLY A 33 4.97 6.21 3.60
N LEU A 34 5.89 6.03 2.63
CA LEU A 34 5.70 6.53 1.26
C LEU A 34 4.58 5.79 0.51
N ASP A 35 4.40 4.49 0.77
CA ASP A 35 3.27 3.73 0.24
C ASP A 35 1.92 4.31 0.70
N SER A 36 1.83 4.73 1.97
CA SER A 36 0.65 5.44 2.48
C SER A 36 0.32 6.72 1.72
N LEU A 37 1.30 7.43 1.13
CA LEU A 37 1.04 8.57 0.26
C LEU A 37 0.39 8.16 -1.07
N ILE A 38 0.75 7.01 -1.62
CA ILE A 38 0.15 6.46 -2.84
C ILE A 38 -1.31 6.08 -2.58
N GLU A 39 -1.58 5.43 -1.45
CA GLU A 39 -2.94 5.06 -1.02
C GLU A 39 -3.81 6.31 -0.74
N ILE A 40 -3.25 7.36 -0.12
CA ILE A 40 -3.91 8.66 0.03
C ILE A 40 -4.29 9.23 -1.33
N GLY A 41 -3.37 9.21 -2.30
CA GLY A 41 -3.62 9.68 -3.65
C GLY A 41 -4.73 8.90 -4.34
N ALA A 42 -4.74 7.58 -4.24
CA ALA A 42 -5.78 6.70 -4.79
C ALA A 42 -7.15 7.01 -4.15
N SER A 43 -7.22 7.11 -2.82
CA SER A 43 -8.46 7.46 -2.11
C SER A 43 -9.02 8.83 -2.51
N VAL A 44 -8.16 9.84 -2.70
CA VAL A 44 -8.56 11.16 -3.19
C VAL A 44 -9.15 11.08 -4.61
N VAL A 45 -8.55 10.29 -5.50
CA VAL A 45 -9.05 10.06 -6.87
C VAL A 45 -10.44 9.42 -6.84
N VAL A 46 -10.66 8.44 -5.97
CA VAL A 46 -11.99 7.80 -5.83
C VAL A 46 -13.02 8.77 -5.27
N LEU A 47 -12.68 9.55 -4.25
CA LEU A 47 -13.60 10.57 -3.71
C LEU A 47 -13.95 11.62 -4.76
N TRP A 48 -12.99 12.01 -5.61
CA TRP A 48 -13.21 12.93 -6.71
C TRP A 48 -14.13 12.31 -7.78
N GLU A 49 -13.99 11.06 -8.11
CA GLU A 49 -14.85 10.35 -9.07
C GLU A 49 -16.27 10.21 -8.53
N LEU A 50 -16.44 9.79 -7.29
CA LEU A 50 -17.75 9.61 -6.65
C LEU A 50 -18.56 10.92 -6.51
N ALA A 51 -17.91 12.08 -6.61
CA ALA A 51 -18.57 13.39 -6.52
C ALA A 51 -19.43 13.74 -7.74
N ALA A 52 -19.25 13.08 -8.90
CA ALA A 52 -20.07 13.26 -10.09
C ALA A 52 -20.04 12.02 -11.00
N VAL A 53 -21.21 11.58 -11.46
CA VAL A 53 -21.34 10.43 -12.35
C VAL A 53 -21.10 10.88 -13.79
N ASP A 54 -19.89 10.64 -14.31
CA ASP A 54 -19.47 10.97 -15.66
C ASP A 54 -18.48 9.91 -16.18
N GLU A 55 -18.76 9.31 -17.33
CA GLU A 55 -17.91 8.25 -17.92
C GLU A 55 -16.49 8.72 -18.19
N ALA A 56 -16.29 9.98 -18.62
CA ALA A 56 -14.97 10.52 -18.87
C ALA A 56 -14.17 10.66 -17.55
N ARG A 57 -14.85 11.02 -16.47
CA ARG A 57 -14.27 11.09 -15.13
C ARG A 57 -13.90 9.71 -14.60
N GLN A 58 -14.78 8.72 -14.78
CA GLN A 58 -14.52 7.33 -14.41
C GLN A 58 -13.28 6.76 -15.14
N GLN A 59 -13.16 6.99 -16.44
CA GLN A 59 -11.99 6.55 -17.21
C GLN A 59 -10.69 7.25 -16.75
N ARG A 60 -10.77 8.54 -16.40
CA ARG A 60 -9.60 9.25 -15.84
C ARG A 60 -9.21 8.70 -14.48
N ALA A 61 -10.17 8.43 -13.60
CA ALA A 61 -9.93 7.82 -12.30
C ALA A 61 -9.24 6.46 -12.43
N LEU A 62 -9.73 5.57 -13.32
CA LEU A 62 -9.10 4.27 -13.59
C LEU A 62 -7.67 4.41 -14.12
N ARG A 63 -7.40 5.37 -15.00
CA ARG A 63 -6.03 5.64 -15.48
C ARG A 63 -5.11 6.13 -14.37
N LEU A 64 -5.59 6.99 -13.46
CA LEU A 64 -4.82 7.47 -12.31
C LEU A 64 -4.53 6.34 -11.33
N ILE A 65 -5.51 5.47 -11.03
CA ILE A 65 -5.31 4.29 -10.19
C ILE A 65 -4.31 3.34 -10.85
N GLY A 66 -4.42 3.08 -12.17
CA GLY A 66 -3.45 2.27 -12.90
C GLY A 66 -2.03 2.87 -12.88
N ALA A 67 -1.90 4.20 -12.94
CA ALA A 67 -0.62 4.89 -12.80
C ALA A 67 -0.06 4.76 -11.37
N ALA A 68 -0.92 4.80 -10.34
CA ALA A 68 -0.51 4.57 -8.96
C ALA A 68 0.06 3.16 -8.74
N PHE A 69 -0.54 2.12 -9.35
CA PHE A 69 0.03 0.76 -9.33
C PHE A 69 1.42 0.69 -9.97
N VAL A 70 1.64 1.39 -11.09
CA VAL A 70 2.96 1.44 -11.74
C VAL A 70 3.96 2.17 -10.85
N ALA A 71 3.56 3.30 -10.24
CA ALA A 71 4.39 4.05 -9.31
C ALA A 71 4.76 3.22 -8.08
N LEU A 72 3.79 2.49 -7.49
CA LEU A 72 4.01 1.56 -6.38
C LEU A 72 5.01 0.46 -6.76
N ALA A 73 4.83 -0.18 -7.92
CA ALA A 73 5.74 -1.21 -8.40
C ALA A 73 7.17 -0.69 -8.60
N GLY A 74 7.30 0.50 -9.22
CA GLY A 74 8.60 1.16 -9.42
C GLY A 74 9.27 1.50 -8.10
N TYR A 75 8.52 2.07 -7.17
CA TYR A 75 8.99 2.39 -5.84
C TYR A 75 9.49 1.14 -5.08
N LEU A 76 8.67 0.07 -5.03
CA LEU A 76 9.04 -1.19 -4.37
C LEU A 76 10.29 -1.84 -5.00
N ALA A 77 10.41 -1.82 -6.33
CA ALA A 77 11.57 -2.35 -7.03
C ALA A 77 12.85 -1.58 -6.67
N VAL A 78 12.80 -0.24 -6.70
CA VAL A 78 13.95 0.61 -6.35
C VAL A 78 14.31 0.44 -4.87
N GLN A 79 13.33 0.46 -3.97
CA GLN A 79 13.56 0.28 -2.55
C GLN A 79 14.20 -1.09 -2.24
N SER A 80 13.65 -2.16 -2.81
CA SER A 80 14.17 -3.52 -2.60
C SER A 80 15.59 -3.66 -3.12
N ALA A 81 15.86 -3.14 -4.31
CA ALA A 81 17.22 -3.13 -4.88
C ALA A 81 18.21 -2.35 -4.00
N TRP A 82 17.79 -1.20 -3.49
CA TRP A 82 18.61 -0.39 -2.58
C TRP A 82 18.92 -1.14 -1.29
N VAL A 83 17.91 -1.70 -0.61
CA VAL A 83 18.08 -2.45 0.64
C VAL A 83 19.03 -3.63 0.44
N LEU A 84 18.87 -4.38 -0.65
CA LEU A 84 19.73 -5.51 -0.99
C LEU A 84 21.18 -5.08 -1.32
N ALA A 85 21.35 -3.97 -2.07
CA ALA A 85 22.67 -3.50 -2.47
C ALA A 85 23.48 -2.94 -1.28
N VAL A 86 22.81 -2.24 -0.36
CA VAL A 86 23.46 -1.62 0.82
C VAL A 86 23.62 -2.61 1.97
N GLY A 87 22.91 -3.75 1.94
CA GLY A 87 22.89 -4.72 3.05
C GLY A 87 22.27 -4.12 4.32
N PHE A 88 21.32 -3.20 4.14
CA PHE A 88 20.75 -2.43 5.24
C PHE A 88 19.95 -3.32 6.18
N ARG A 89 20.26 -3.24 7.48
CA ARG A 89 19.55 -3.95 8.55
C ARG A 89 18.78 -2.94 9.39
N ALA A 90 17.45 -2.97 9.30
CA ALA A 90 16.61 -2.15 10.16
C ALA A 90 16.74 -2.57 11.63
N HIS A 91 16.68 -1.59 12.54
CA HIS A 91 16.60 -1.86 13.97
C HIS A 91 15.23 -2.46 14.31
N HIS A 92 15.15 -3.21 15.42
CA HIS A 92 13.89 -3.78 15.87
C HIS A 92 12.95 -2.68 16.34
N SER A 93 11.82 -2.53 15.67
CA SER A 93 10.80 -1.54 15.98
C SER A 93 9.52 -2.24 16.48
N ALA A 94 9.31 -2.28 17.78
CA ALA A 94 8.08 -2.80 18.35
C ALA A 94 6.86 -1.97 17.90
N ALA A 95 7.03 -0.64 17.80
CA ALA A 95 5.99 0.26 17.28
C ALA A 95 5.71 -0.03 15.79
N GLY A 96 6.74 -0.24 14.97
CA GLY A 96 6.61 -0.63 13.57
C GLY A 96 5.87 -1.95 13.41
N ILE A 97 6.23 -2.98 14.18
CA ILE A 97 5.55 -4.29 14.18
C ILE A 97 4.06 -4.12 14.55
N GLY A 98 3.76 -3.41 15.64
CA GLY A 98 2.38 -3.20 16.08
C GLY A 98 1.54 -2.43 15.05
N TRP A 99 2.11 -1.36 14.48
CA TRP A 99 1.43 -0.56 13.46
C TRP A 99 1.18 -1.33 12.16
N THR A 100 2.19 -2.03 11.64
CA THR A 100 2.03 -2.82 10.41
C THR A 100 1.04 -3.97 10.58
N ALA A 101 0.99 -4.61 11.76
CA ALA A 101 -0.02 -5.62 12.07
C ALA A 101 -1.44 -5.03 12.08
N ALA A 102 -1.63 -3.89 12.74
CA ALA A 102 -2.91 -3.19 12.75
C ALA A 102 -3.31 -2.75 11.32
N THR A 103 -2.37 -2.21 10.55
CA THR A 103 -2.60 -1.78 9.17
C THR A 103 -3.01 -2.95 8.29
N ALA A 104 -2.35 -4.10 8.37
CA ALA A 104 -2.73 -5.29 7.59
C ALA A 104 -4.20 -5.68 7.84
N ILE A 105 -4.62 -5.73 9.11
CA ILE A 105 -6.01 -6.07 9.48
C ILE A 105 -7.00 -5.04 8.92
N VAL A 106 -6.71 -3.76 9.12
CA VAL A 106 -7.59 -2.66 8.70
C VAL A 106 -7.69 -2.61 7.16
N MET A 107 -6.58 -2.75 6.44
CA MET A 107 -6.57 -2.71 4.97
C MET A 107 -7.35 -3.88 4.36
N PHE A 108 -7.21 -5.10 4.86
CA PHE A 108 -8.03 -6.22 4.37
C PHE A 108 -9.52 -6.03 4.65
N ALA A 109 -9.89 -5.48 5.81
CA ALA A 109 -11.29 -5.18 6.13
C ALA A 109 -11.86 -4.10 5.20
N LEU A 110 -11.11 -3.01 4.95
CA LEU A 110 -11.47 -1.93 4.04
C LEU A 110 -11.55 -2.42 2.59
N ALA A 111 -10.58 -3.20 2.13
CA ALA A 111 -10.56 -3.79 0.78
C ALA A 111 -11.80 -4.66 0.53
N ALA A 112 -12.16 -5.52 1.48
CA ALA A 112 -13.37 -6.33 1.41
C ALA A 112 -14.64 -5.47 1.36
N GLY A 113 -14.69 -4.42 2.17
CA GLY A 113 -15.78 -3.44 2.18
C GLY A 113 -15.93 -2.73 0.84
N LYS A 114 -14.83 -2.17 0.30
CA LYS A 114 -14.77 -1.49 -1.00
C LYS A 114 -15.20 -2.42 -2.13
N ALA A 115 -14.66 -3.63 -2.18
CA ALA A 115 -14.99 -4.61 -3.22
C ALA A 115 -16.47 -5.03 -3.18
N ARG A 116 -17.08 -5.18 -2.01
CA ARG A 116 -18.51 -5.50 -1.86
C ARG A 116 -19.38 -4.31 -2.29
N THR A 117 -19.08 -3.13 -1.78
CA THR A 117 -19.83 -1.90 -2.07
C THR A 117 -19.69 -1.52 -3.55
N GLY A 118 -18.49 -1.60 -4.13
CA GLY A 118 -18.23 -1.30 -5.53
C GLY A 118 -19.02 -2.23 -6.47
N ARG A 119 -19.06 -3.52 -6.16
CA ARG A 119 -19.90 -4.48 -6.93
C ARG A 119 -21.38 -4.20 -6.78
N ALA A 120 -21.86 -3.88 -5.57
CA ALA A 120 -23.26 -3.57 -5.31
C ALA A 120 -23.73 -2.29 -6.02
N LEU A 121 -22.84 -1.30 -6.17
CA LEU A 121 -23.11 -0.04 -6.87
C LEU A 121 -22.79 -0.09 -8.38
N GLY A 122 -22.21 -1.19 -8.88
CA GLY A 122 -21.72 -1.26 -10.27
C GLY A 122 -20.59 -0.25 -10.55
N ASN A 123 -19.84 0.19 -9.52
CA ASN A 123 -18.78 1.19 -9.66
C ASN A 123 -17.42 0.51 -9.83
N PRO A 124 -16.83 0.50 -11.05
CA PRO A 124 -15.53 -0.16 -11.30
C PRO A 124 -14.36 0.57 -10.65
N VAL A 125 -14.47 1.87 -10.39
CA VAL A 125 -13.41 2.66 -9.75
C VAL A 125 -13.27 2.22 -8.30
N LEU A 126 -14.38 2.08 -7.56
CA LEU A 126 -14.36 1.60 -6.19
C LEU A 126 -13.89 0.14 -6.09
N VAL A 127 -14.22 -0.70 -7.08
CA VAL A 127 -13.68 -2.07 -7.16
C VAL A 127 -12.18 -2.06 -7.40
N ALA A 128 -11.69 -1.22 -8.32
CA ALA A 128 -10.26 -1.10 -8.62
C ALA A 128 -9.48 -0.59 -7.39
N GLU A 129 -10.02 0.40 -6.70
CA GLU A 129 -9.40 0.95 -5.49
C GLU A 129 -9.40 -0.09 -4.34
N GLY A 130 -10.45 -0.93 -4.22
CA GLY A 130 -10.43 -2.06 -3.31
C GLY A 130 -9.29 -3.05 -3.58
N ARG A 131 -8.82 -3.18 -4.83
CA ARG A 131 -7.62 -3.97 -5.16
C ARG A 131 -6.33 -3.26 -4.77
N VAL A 132 -6.24 -1.92 -4.91
CA VAL A 132 -5.12 -1.13 -4.39
C VAL A 132 -5.00 -1.38 -2.89
N THR A 133 -6.08 -1.21 -2.14
CA THR A 133 -6.11 -1.44 -0.69
C THR A 133 -5.78 -2.91 -0.32
N THR A 134 -6.13 -3.89 -1.18
CA THR A 134 -5.71 -5.28 -0.96
C THR A 134 -4.20 -5.44 -1.09
N ILE A 135 -3.58 -4.80 -2.09
CA ILE A 135 -2.12 -4.84 -2.30
C ILE A 135 -1.41 -4.19 -1.11
N ASP A 136 -1.93 -3.06 -0.62
CA ASP A 136 -1.39 -2.41 0.58
C ASP A 136 -1.48 -3.32 1.82
N GLY A 137 -2.61 -4.02 2.03
CA GLY A 137 -2.75 -5.03 3.08
C GLY A 137 -1.74 -6.18 2.96
N VAL A 138 -1.46 -6.65 1.74
CA VAL A 138 -0.44 -7.68 1.48
C VAL A 138 0.96 -7.11 1.73
N LEU A 139 1.24 -5.86 1.32
CA LEU A 139 2.51 -5.18 1.58
C LEU A 139 2.73 -5.02 3.10
N ALA A 140 1.72 -4.55 3.84
CA ALA A 140 1.79 -4.46 5.30
C ALA A 140 2.11 -5.82 5.94
N THR A 141 1.49 -6.90 5.44
CA THR A 141 1.77 -8.27 5.92
C THR A 141 3.20 -8.70 5.59
N ALA A 142 3.70 -8.37 4.41
CA ALA A 142 5.07 -8.70 4.02
C ALA A 142 6.10 -7.91 4.84
N VAL A 143 5.87 -6.61 5.06
CA VAL A 143 6.70 -5.77 5.94
C VAL A 143 6.68 -6.31 7.36
N LEU A 144 5.49 -6.66 7.89
CA LEU A 144 5.35 -7.27 9.21
C LEU A 144 6.15 -8.57 9.32
N ALA A 145 6.03 -9.46 8.34
CA ALA A 145 6.78 -10.71 8.31
C ALA A 145 8.29 -10.45 8.26
N GLY A 146 8.74 -9.51 7.43
CA GLY A 146 10.14 -9.08 7.35
C GLY A 146 10.66 -8.54 8.68
N LEU A 147 9.89 -7.65 9.34
CA LEU A 147 10.26 -7.10 10.65
C LEU A 147 10.35 -8.19 11.73
N VAL A 148 9.38 -9.12 11.77
CA VAL A 148 9.37 -10.23 12.73
C VAL A 148 10.51 -11.21 12.45
N LEU A 149 10.74 -11.60 11.21
CA LEU A 149 11.84 -12.50 10.83
C LEU A 149 13.20 -11.85 11.10
N ASN A 150 13.36 -10.55 10.83
CA ASN A 150 14.57 -9.84 11.18
C ASN A 150 14.75 -9.78 12.72
N ALA A 151 13.68 -9.56 13.48
CA ALA A 151 13.75 -9.49 14.94
C ALA A 151 14.05 -10.84 15.60
N THR A 152 13.55 -11.95 15.03
CA THR A 152 13.65 -13.30 15.64
C THR A 152 14.79 -14.13 15.05
N ALA A 153 14.99 -14.07 13.73
CA ALA A 153 15.93 -14.92 13.00
C ALA A 153 17.10 -14.15 12.35
N GLY A 154 17.09 -12.83 12.36
CA GLY A 154 18.10 -12.00 11.70
C GLY A 154 18.01 -12.01 10.16
N TRP A 155 16.87 -12.39 9.60
CA TRP A 155 16.66 -12.49 8.14
C TRP A 155 16.30 -11.13 7.51
N TRP A 156 17.28 -10.28 7.38
CA TRP A 156 17.10 -8.92 6.84
C TRP A 156 16.68 -8.87 5.36
N TRP A 157 16.92 -9.93 4.60
CA TRP A 157 16.63 -10.04 3.16
C TRP A 157 15.20 -10.53 2.85
N ALA A 158 14.44 -10.98 3.86
CA ALA A 158 13.08 -11.51 3.66
C ALA A 158 12.10 -10.44 3.14
N ASP A 159 12.19 -9.22 3.64
CA ASP A 159 11.35 -8.09 3.23
C ASP A 159 11.56 -7.68 1.76
N PRO A 160 12.78 -7.42 1.26
CA PRO A 160 13.03 -7.16 -0.16
C PRO A 160 12.55 -8.26 -1.10
N LEU A 161 12.61 -9.52 -0.70
CA LEU A 161 12.11 -10.62 -1.53
C LEU A 161 10.58 -10.65 -1.61
N ALA A 162 9.91 -10.39 -0.50
CA ALA A 162 8.45 -10.27 -0.49
C ALA A 162 7.98 -9.12 -1.40
N ALA A 163 8.69 -7.99 -1.40
CA ALA A 163 8.39 -6.87 -2.27
C ALA A 163 8.48 -7.21 -3.77
N ALA A 164 9.36 -8.13 -4.21
CA ALA A 164 9.43 -8.55 -5.60
C ALA A 164 8.13 -9.23 -6.09
N VAL A 165 7.46 -10.00 -5.21
CA VAL A 165 6.16 -10.60 -5.50
C VAL A 165 5.09 -9.50 -5.67
N LEU A 166 5.14 -8.48 -4.81
CA LEU A 166 4.21 -7.35 -4.86
C LEU A 166 4.39 -6.52 -6.13
N VAL A 167 5.63 -6.28 -6.57
CA VAL A 167 5.92 -5.63 -7.86
C VAL A 167 5.24 -6.37 -9.01
N TYR A 168 5.33 -7.70 -9.04
CA TYR A 168 4.67 -8.50 -10.07
C TYR A 168 3.14 -8.30 -10.04
N TYR A 169 2.51 -8.39 -8.86
CA TYR A 169 1.06 -8.23 -8.73
C TYR A 169 0.60 -6.81 -9.06
N ALA A 170 1.33 -5.77 -8.63
CA ALA A 170 1.00 -4.38 -8.94
C ALA A 170 1.08 -4.09 -10.45
N LEU A 171 2.11 -4.58 -11.14
CA LEU A 171 2.21 -4.45 -12.61
C LEU A 171 1.12 -5.22 -13.35
N ARG A 172 0.77 -6.42 -12.90
CA ARG A 172 -0.32 -7.20 -13.44
C ARG A 172 -1.66 -6.46 -13.32
N GLU A 173 -1.93 -5.87 -12.15
CA GLU A 173 -3.17 -5.12 -11.92
C GLU A 173 -3.23 -3.84 -12.75
N ALA A 174 -2.12 -3.09 -12.85
CA ALA A 174 -2.01 -1.94 -13.74
C ALA A 174 -2.33 -2.29 -15.21
N ALA A 175 -1.88 -3.46 -15.68
CA ALA A 175 -2.16 -3.95 -17.02
C ALA A 175 -3.64 -4.33 -17.21
N THR A 176 -4.29 -4.85 -16.16
CA THR A 176 -5.72 -5.22 -16.18
C THR A 176 -6.63 -3.99 -16.26
N ILE A 177 -6.30 -2.92 -15.55
CA ILE A 177 -7.07 -1.67 -15.54
C ILE A 177 -6.98 -0.93 -16.89
N ARG A 178 -5.90 -1.13 -17.64
CA ARG A 178 -5.71 -0.48 -18.97
C ARG A 178 -6.44 -1.16 -20.12
N ARG A 179 -6.99 -2.35 -19.92
CA ARG A 179 -7.78 -3.10 -20.92
C ARG A 179 -9.25 -2.80 -20.82
#